data_30b6a51dcbc20865fc332d7b129df71b
#
_entry.id   30b6a51dcbc20865fc332d7b129df71b
#
_cell.length_a   1.000
_cell.length_b   1.000
_cell.length_c   1.000
_cell.angle_alpha   90.00
_cell.angle_beta   90.00
_cell.angle_gamma   90.00
#
_symmetry.space_group_name_H-M   'P 1'
#
loop_
_entity.id
_entity.type
_entity.pdbx_description
1 polymer ?
#
loop_
_entity_poly.entity_id
_entity_poly.type
_entity_poly.pdbx_seq_one_letter_code
_entity_poly.pdbx_strand_id
1 'polypeptide(L)'
;MTNSLQAVVILFPGSNREGDVARALEQATGRAPKILWHDEPHLPEGADLVVLPGGFSYGDYLRCGAIAARARVMQAVSEHAARGGLVLGICNGFQILCEAGLLPGALMRNRGLKFICRMQTLRVETNRTRFTQGYAERQVVTYAIAHGEGAYMAASEEIDALETAGRVAFRYCDASGGLNDAANPNGSLNHIAGVYNAGFNVLGLMPHPENLIDALTGGVDGRPMFEGLNAA
;
A
#
# COMPACT_ATOMS: atom_id res chain seq x y z
N MET A 1 23.93 -17.07 -6.52
CA MET A 1 23.17 -16.89 -5.26
C MET A 1 22.26 -15.70 -5.48
N THR A 2 20.99 -15.94 -5.69
CA THR A 2 20.00 -14.85 -5.79
C THR A 2 19.97 -14.15 -4.42
N ASN A 3 20.34 -12.87 -4.41
CA ASN A 3 20.32 -12.09 -3.18
C ASN A 3 18.85 -11.95 -2.75
N SER A 4 18.45 -12.58 -1.64
CA SER A 4 17.08 -12.50 -1.11
C SER A 4 16.78 -11.05 -0.75
N LEU A 5 15.60 -10.56 -1.14
CA LEU A 5 15.11 -9.20 -0.87
C LEU A 5 15.30 -8.82 0.62
N GLN A 6 15.97 -7.70 0.89
CA GLN A 6 16.12 -7.16 2.24
C GLN A 6 14.99 -6.17 2.53
N ALA A 7 13.97 -6.64 3.22
CA ALA A 7 12.82 -5.82 3.57
C ALA A 7 12.93 -5.22 4.97
N VAL A 8 12.43 -4.00 5.11
CA VAL A 8 12.31 -3.25 6.37
C VAL A 8 10.86 -2.85 6.55
N VAL A 9 10.27 -3.14 7.71
CA VAL A 9 8.92 -2.71 8.09
C VAL A 9 9.05 -1.62 9.15
N ILE A 10 8.48 -0.45 8.88
CA ILE A 10 8.52 0.67 9.83
C ILE A 10 7.41 0.51 10.85
N LEU A 11 7.77 0.55 12.13
CA LEU A 11 6.83 0.46 13.24
C LEU A 11 6.58 1.85 13.83
N PHE A 12 5.33 2.34 13.71
CA PHE A 12 4.86 3.56 14.35
C PHE A 12 4.06 3.23 15.61
N PRO A 13 3.99 4.15 16.60
CA PRO A 13 3.00 4.02 17.68
C PRO A 13 1.59 3.88 17.11
N GLY A 14 0.89 2.78 17.41
CA GLY A 14 -0.44 2.50 16.88
C GLY A 14 -0.48 1.70 15.56
N SER A 15 0.66 1.32 14.96
CA SER A 15 0.70 0.27 13.96
C SER A 15 0.16 -1.04 14.54
N ASN A 16 -0.59 -1.82 13.75
CA ASN A 16 -1.14 -3.09 14.20
C ASN A 16 -1.16 -4.17 13.11
N ARG A 17 -0.54 -3.90 11.95
CA ARG A 17 -0.44 -4.84 10.81
C ARG A 17 1.01 -5.18 10.44
N GLU A 18 1.98 -4.72 11.21
CA GLU A 18 3.40 -5.02 10.99
C GLU A 18 3.69 -6.53 11.06
N GLY A 19 3.02 -7.25 11.96
CA GLY A 19 3.17 -8.70 12.08
C GLY A 19 2.63 -9.47 10.87
N ASP A 20 1.50 -9.02 10.29
CA ASP A 20 0.92 -9.63 9.09
C ASP A 20 1.81 -9.36 7.86
N VAL A 21 2.31 -8.13 7.73
CA VAL A 21 3.28 -7.76 6.68
C VAL A 21 4.57 -8.56 6.83
N ALA A 22 5.10 -8.70 8.05
CA ALA A 22 6.31 -9.47 8.30
C ALA A 22 6.15 -10.93 7.89
N ARG A 23 5.01 -11.55 8.23
CA ARG A 23 4.68 -12.92 7.83
C ARG A 23 4.58 -13.07 6.31
N ALA A 24 3.92 -12.11 5.63
CA ALA A 24 3.78 -12.12 4.18
C ALA A 24 5.13 -12.05 3.48
N LEU A 25 6.00 -11.15 3.93
CA LEU A 25 7.36 -11.00 3.40
C LEU A 25 8.22 -12.24 3.67
N GLU A 26 8.18 -12.78 4.89
CA GLU A 26 8.94 -14.00 5.24
C GLU A 26 8.53 -15.20 4.40
N GLN A 27 7.23 -15.40 4.19
CA GLN A 27 6.73 -16.48 3.32
C GLN A 27 7.18 -16.31 1.86
N ALA A 28 7.18 -15.09 1.34
CA ALA A 28 7.53 -14.83 -0.05
C ALA A 28 9.04 -14.86 -0.30
N THR A 29 9.85 -14.43 0.67
CA THR A 29 11.31 -14.25 0.49
C THR A 29 12.15 -15.32 1.17
N GLY A 30 11.56 -16.10 2.08
CA GLY A 30 12.27 -17.01 2.97
C GLY A 30 13.09 -16.30 4.06
N ARG A 31 12.94 -14.99 4.22
CA ARG A 31 13.68 -14.16 5.17
C ARG A 31 12.75 -13.21 5.91
N ALA A 32 12.81 -13.21 7.24
CA ALA A 32 12.06 -12.25 8.05
C ALA A 32 12.55 -10.82 7.79
N PRO A 33 11.64 -9.85 7.61
CA PRO A 33 12.02 -8.45 7.46
C PRO A 33 12.56 -7.89 8.76
N LYS A 34 13.35 -6.81 8.68
CA LYS A 34 13.75 -6.06 9.85
C LYS A 34 12.62 -5.11 10.27
N ILE A 35 12.19 -5.20 11.52
CA ILE A 35 11.27 -4.21 12.09
C ILE A 35 12.09 -3.02 12.60
N LEU A 36 11.77 -1.81 12.12
CA LEU A 36 12.47 -0.59 12.45
C LEU A 36 11.54 0.40 13.15
N TRP A 37 11.93 0.90 14.32
CA TRP A 37 11.15 1.89 15.06
C TRP A 37 11.21 3.26 14.38
N HIS A 38 10.09 3.97 14.34
CA HIS A 38 9.90 5.24 13.61
C HIS A 38 10.88 6.37 14.00
N ASP A 39 11.50 6.29 15.17
CA ASP A 39 12.44 7.32 15.65
C ASP A 39 13.89 7.07 15.20
N GLU A 40 14.15 5.93 14.56
CA GLU A 40 15.46 5.65 13.98
C GLU A 40 15.70 6.56 12.77
N PRO A 41 16.83 7.29 12.73
CA PRO A 41 17.07 8.26 11.67
C PRO A 41 17.54 7.64 10.34
N HIS A 42 17.92 6.36 10.36
CA HIS A 42 18.52 5.68 9.20
C HIS A 42 17.89 4.33 8.94
N LEU A 43 17.74 4.01 7.66
CA LEU A 43 17.41 2.65 7.23
C LEU A 43 18.64 1.75 7.38
N PRO A 44 18.46 0.45 7.62
CA PRO A 44 19.55 -0.53 7.56
C PRO A 44 20.23 -0.51 6.20
N GLU A 45 21.55 -0.70 6.21
CA GLU A 45 22.34 -0.84 4.98
C GLU A 45 21.82 -2.03 4.15
N GLY A 46 21.74 -1.82 2.83
CA GLY A 46 21.26 -2.85 1.89
C GLY A 46 19.74 -3.05 1.89
N ALA A 47 18.94 -2.16 2.49
CA ALA A 47 17.48 -2.23 2.37
C ALA A 47 17.05 -2.07 0.92
N ASP A 48 16.32 -3.07 0.39
CA ASP A 48 15.76 -3.08 -0.96
C ASP A 48 14.31 -2.57 -0.97
N LEU A 49 13.55 -2.94 0.08
CA LEU A 49 12.13 -2.63 0.26
C LEU A 49 11.87 -2.03 1.63
N VAL A 50 11.15 -0.92 1.67
CA VAL A 50 10.59 -0.35 2.90
C VAL A 50 9.07 -0.48 2.86
N VAL A 51 8.48 -1.03 3.94
CA VAL A 51 7.02 -1.13 4.08
C VAL A 51 6.53 -0.30 5.25
N LEU A 52 5.54 0.55 4.98
CA LEU A 52 4.76 1.26 5.99
C LEU A 52 3.44 0.48 6.16
N PRO A 53 3.25 -0.21 7.29
CA PRO A 53 2.12 -1.10 7.49
C PRO A 53 0.83 -0.34 7.82
N GLY A 54 -0.27 -1.07 7.85
CA GLY A 54 -1.56 -0.60 8.34
C GLY A 54 -1.59 -0.41 9.86
N GLY A 55 -2.60 0.32 10.32
CA GLY A 55 -2.83 0.63 11.72
C GLY A 55 -3.49 1.98 11.89
N PHE A 56 -3.25 2.59 13.04
CA PHE A 56 -3.76 3.90 13.45
C PHE A 56 -2.60 4.70 14.04
N SER A 57 -1.62 5.06 13.19
CA SER A 57 -0.38 5.70 13.65
C SER A 57 -0.67 6.95 14.46
N TYR A 58 -0.10 7.00 15.68
CA TYR A 58 -0.35 8.04 16.67
C TYR A 58 -1.84 8.26 17.02
N GLY A 59 -2.69 7.21 16.86
CA GLY A 59 -4.12 7.27 17.13
C GLY A 59 -4.93 8.07 16.10
N ASP A 60 -4.39 8.31 14.91
CA ASP A 60 -4.99 9.12 13.82
C ASP A 60 -5.38 10.54 14.24
N TYR A 61 -4.72 11.09 15.26
CA TYR A 61 -4.95 12.47 15.68
C TYR A 61 -4.59 13.46 14.56
N LEU A 62 -5.34 14.54 14.46
CA LEU A 62 -5.35 15.54 13.39
C LEU A 62 -5.94 14.95 12.10
N ARG A 63 -5.18 14.14 11.39
CA ARG A 63 -5.52 13.46 10.15
C ARG A 63 -4.68 12.18 10.07
N CYS A 64 -5.27 11.10 9.59
CA CYS A 64 -4.58 9.81 9.47
C CYS A 64 -3.25 9.96 8.75
N GLY A 65 -2.17 9.48 9.37
CA GLY A 65 -0.82 9.54 8.81
C GLY A 65 -0.06 10.87 9.00
N ALA A 66 -0.73 11.99 9.35
CA ALA A 66 -0.10 13.32 9.35
C ALA A 66 1.06 13.46 10.35
N ILE A 67 0.93 12.87 11.54
CA ILE A 67 2.02 12.88 12.54
C ILE A 67 3.13 11.93 12.12
N ALA A 68 2.78 10.72 11.67
CA ALA A 68 3.76 9.73 11.22
C ALA A 68 4.59 10.21 10.03
N ALA A 69 4.01 10.99 9.11
CA ALA A 69 4.72 11.60 7.98
C ALA A 69 5.86 12.54 8.41
N ARG A 70 5.88 12.98 9.68
CA ARG A 70 6.91 13.83 10.29
C ARG A 70 7.91 13.06 11.16
N ALA A 71 7.75 11.75 11.29
CA ALA A 71 8.67 10.92 12.06
C ALA A 71 10.08 10.96 11.45
N ARG A 72 11.11 10.78 12.29
CA ARG A 72 12.52 10.89 11.88
C ARG A 72 12.89 9.95 10.74
N VAL A 73 12.37 8.74 10.75
CA VAL A 73 12.62 7.73 9.72
C VAL A 73 12.14 8.17 8.34
N MET A 74 11.14 9.05 8.24
CA MET A 74 10.53 9.41 6.95
C MET A 74 11.47 10.19 6.03
N GLN A 75 12.47 10.88 6.57
CA GLN A 75 13.54 11.45 5.74
C GLN A 75 14.32 10.33 5.03
N ALA A 76 14.75 9.31 5.76
CA ALA A 76 15.49 8.18 5.20
C ALA A 76 14.62 7.37 4.20
N VAL A 77 13.31 7.23 4.45
CA VAL A 77 12.36 6.63 3.51
C VAL A 77 12.26 7.46 2.23
N SER A 78 12.17 8.78 2.33
CA SER A 78 12.13 9.68 1.17
C SER A 78 13.41 9.61 0.33
N GLU A 79 14.56 9.59 0.98
CA GLU A 79 15.85 9.43 0.33
C GLU A 79 15.98 8.05 -0.35
N HIS A 80 15.49 6.98 0.29
CA HIS A 80 15.44 5.65 -0.27
C HIS A 80 14.59 5.62 -1.55
N ALA A 81 13.38 6.18 -1.50
CA ALA A 81 12.49 6.31 -2.65
C ALA A 81 13.13 7.12 -3.79
N ALA A 82 13.79 8.25 -3.46
CA ALA A 82 14.44 9.12 -4.45
C ALA A 82 15.60 8.43 -5.18
N ARG A 83 16.27 7.45 -4.53
CA ARG A 83 17.30 6.62 -5.16
C ARG A 83 16.74 5.41 -5.93
N GLY A 84 15.41 5.29 -6.06
CA GLY A 84 14.75 4.19 -6.77
C GLY A 84 14.48 2.96 -5.89
N GLY A 85 14.73 3.02 -4.59
CA GLY A 85 14.39 1.96 -3.65
C GLY A 85 12.88 1.75 -3.55
N LEU A 86 12.45 0.51 -3.31
CA LEU A 86 11.03 0.16 -3.26
C LEU A 86 10.39 0.60 -1.95
N VAL A 87 9.22 1.22 -2.04
CA VAL A 87 8.41 1.61 -0.87
C VAL A 87 6.97 1.16 -1.06
N LEU A 88 6.43 0.46 -0.06
CA LEU A 88 5.05 -0.01 -0.04
C LEU A 88 4.32 0.57 1.17
N GLY A 89 3.23 1.30 0.95
CA GLY A 89 2.34 1.79 1.99
C GLY A 89 0.99 1.08 1.95
N ILE A 90 0.60 0.41 3.02
CA ILE A 90 -0.66 -0.33 3.12
C ILE A 90 -1.58 0.39 4.09
N CYS A 91 -2.81 0.71 3.69
CA CYS A 91 -3.84 1.36 4.49
C CYS A 91 -3.31 2.64 5.17
N ASN A 92 -3.04 2.63 6.46
CA ASN A 92 -2.42 3.77 7.15
C ASN A 92 -1.04 4.14 6.56
N GLY A 93 -0.27 3.17 6.08
CA GLY A 93 0.97 3.42 5.35
C GLY A 93 0.76 4.23 4.07
N PHE A 94 -0.32 3.99 3.32
CA PHE A 94 -0.69 4.81 2.16
C PHE A 94 -1.03 6.24 2.56
N GLN A 95 -1.80 6.41 3.64
CA GLN A 95 -2.11 7.74 4.20
C GLN A 95 -0.82 8.49 4.56
N ILE A 96 0.13 7.82 5.21
CA ILE A 96 1.44 8.41 5.56
C ILE A 96 2.21 8.83 4.30
N LEU A 97 2.23 8.01 3.24
CA LEU A 97 2.94 8.34 2.00
C LEU A 97 2.34 9.56 1.29
N CYS A 98 1.00 9.72 1.29
CA CYS A 98 0.35 10.93 0.77
C CYS A 98 0.70 12.15 1.63
N GLU A 99 0.62 12.05 2.95
CA GLU A 99 0.95 13.14 3.87
C GLU A 99 2.44 13.56 3.81
N ALA A 100 3.33 12.62 3.48
CA ALA A 100 4.76 12.87 3.28
C ALA A 100 5.08 13.43 1.88
N GLY A 101 4.09 13.52 0.97
CA GLY A 101 4.31 13.96 -0.41
C GLY A 101 5.04 12.95 -1.30
N LEU A 102 5.16 11.69 -0.87
CA LEU A 102 5.76 10.61 -1.65
C LEU A 102 4.78 10.02 -2.69
N LEU A 103 3.49 10.20 -2.45
CA LEU A 103 2.41 9.86 -3.38
C LEU A 103 1.48 11.06 -3.57
N PRO A 104 0.87 11.20 -4.76
CA PRO A 104 -0.10 12.25 -5.03
C PRO A 104 -1.43 12.01 -4.31
N GLY A 105 -2.23 13.07 -4.15
CA GLY A 105 -3.56 13.04 -3.58
C GLY A 105 -3.60 12.93 -2.06
N ALA A 106 -4.75 12.58 -1.53
CA ALA A 106 -5.03 12.44 -0.10
C ALA A 106 -6.10 11.39 0.16
N LEU A 107 -6.08 10.79 1.34
CA LEU A 107 -7.13 9.88 1.81
C LEU A 107 -8.09 10.64 2.73
N MET A 108 -9.36 10.68 2.36
CA MET A 108 -10.41 11.40 3.08
C MET A 108 -11.37 10.41 3.75
N ARG A 109 -12.26 10.94 4.60
CA ARG A 109 -13.32 10.13 5.22
C ARG A 109 -14.16 9.44 4.17
N ASN A 110 -14.49 8.19 4.43
CA ASN A 110 -15.41 7.42 3.61
C ASN A 110 -16.71 8.19 3.38
N ARG A 111 -17.25 8.15 2.16
CA ARG A 111 -18.51 8.83 1.78
C ARG A 111 -19.66 8.57 2.77
N GLY A 112 -19.73 7.35 3.32
CA GLY A 112 -20.75 6.96 4.29
C GLY A 112 -20.45 7.37 5.73
N LEU A 113 -19.34 8.04 6.01
CA LEU A 113 -18.87 8.46 7.36
C LEU A 113 -18.75 7.30 8.36
N LYS A 114 -18.68 6.07 7.89
CA LYS A 114 -18.58 4.86 8.71
C LYS A 114 -17.27 4.14 8.44
N PHE A 115 -16.74 3.49 9.47
CA PHE A 115 -15.69 2.50 9.32
C PHE A 115 -16.21 1.30 8.53
N ILE A 116 -15.45 0.86 7.54
CA ILE A 116 -15.80 -0.27 6.69
C ILE A 116 -14.77 -1.37 6.92
N CYS A 117 -15.24 -2.57 7.29
CA CYS A 117 -14.40 -3.76 7.44
C CYS A 117 -15.08 -4.92 6.69
N ARG A 118 -14.51 -5.31 5.56
CA ARG A 118 -15.04 -6.42 4.74
C ARG A 118 -14.03 -6.87 3.69
N MET A 119 -14.32 -7.98 3.03
CA MET A 119 -13.67 -8.37 1.78
C MET A 119 -14.16 -7.48 0.65
N GLN A 120 -13.26 -7.04 -0.21
CA GLN A 120 -13.55 -6.11 -1.31
C GLN A 120 -12.82 -6.56 -2.58
N THR A 121 -13.57 -6.58 -3.67
CA THR A 121 -13.05 -6.92 -4.99
C THR A 121 -12.32 -5.73 -5.60
N LEU A 122 -11.16 -6.03 -6.20
CA LEU A 122 -10.27 -5.07 -6.82
C LEU A 122 -9.87 -5.55 -8.21
N ARG A 123 -9.59 -4.62 -9.09
CA ARG A 123 -8.98 -4.90 -10.39
C ARG A 123 -7.56 -4.36 -10.42
N VAL A 124 -6.61 -5.21 -10.83
CA VAL A 124 -5.22 -4.83 -11.09
C VAL A 124 -5.16 -4.05 -12.40
N GLU A 125 -4.74 -2.79 -12.39
CA GLU A 125 -4.75 -1.95 -13.59
C GLU A 125 -3.50 -2.16 -14.47
N THR A 126 -2.36 -2.50 -13.86
CA THR A 126 -1.11 -2.78 -14.57
C THR A 126 -0.31 -3.86 -13.84
N ASN A 127 0.38 -4.71 -14.59
CA ASN A 127 1.29 -5.73 -14.07
C ASN A 127 2.77 -5.44 -14.38
N ARG A 128 3.10 -4.19 -14.74
CA ARG A 128 4.44 -3.80 -15.23
C ARG A 128 5.39 -3.33 -14.14
N THR A 129 4.99 -3.45 -12.86
CA THR A 129 5.82 -3.02 -11.72
C THR A 129 6.22 -4.20 -10.86
N ARG A 130 7.27 -4.03 -10.04
CA ARG A 130 7.69 -5.03 -9.04
C ARG A 130 6.55 -5.40 -8.07
N PHE A 131 5.61 -4.50 -7.81
CA PHE A 131 4.49 -4.74 -6.91
C PHE A 131 3.36 -5.56 -7.54
N THR A 132 3.23 -5.54 -8.86
CA THR A 132 2.09 -6.14 -9.55
C THR A 132 2.46 -7.15 -10.63
N GLN A 133 3.73 -7.40 -10.89
CA GLN A 133 4.19 -8.35 -11.92
C GLN A 133 3.76 -9.80 -11.67
N GLY A 134 3.38 -10.14 -10.44
CA GLY A 134 2.83 -11.46 -10.09
C GLY A 134 1.38 -11.67 -10.51
N TYR A 135 0.69 -10.63 -11.01
CA TYR A 135 -0.70 -10.70 -11.48
C TYR A 135 -0.80 -10.64 -13.00
N ALA A 136 -1.91 -11.13 -13.54
CA ALA A 136 -2.28 -10.80 -14.90
C ALA A 136 -2.84 -9.36 -14.97
N GLU A 137 -2.65 -8.69 -16.09
CA GLU A 137 -3.25 -7.38 -16.34
C GLU A 137 -4.77 -7.50 -16.27
N ARG A 138 -5.42 -6.56 -15.58
CA ARG A 138 -6.88 -6.55 -15.30
C ARG A 138 -7.39 -7.73 -14.49
N GLN A 139 -6.50 -8.51 -13.86
CA GLN A 139 -6.91 -9.56 -12.94
C GLN A 139 -7.78 -9.00 -11.83
N VAL A 140 -8.86 -9.72 -11.52
CA VAL A 140 -9.73 -9.43 -10.38
C VAL A 140 -9.21 -10.21 -9.19
N VAL A 141 -9.00 -9.50 -8.08
CA VAL A 141 -8.53 -10.06 -6.80
C VAL A 141 -9.43 -9.59 -5.66
N THR A 142 -9.40 -10.28 -4.54
CA THR A 142 -10.17 -9.90 -3.36
C THR A 142 -9.21 -9.64 -2.19
N TYR A 143 -9.27 -8.44 -1.61
CA TYR A 143 -8.51 -8.09 -0.41
C TYR A 143 -9.44 -7.66 0.72
N ALA A 144 -8.96 -7.74 1.95
CA ALA A 144 -9.64 -7.12 3.09
C ALA A 144 -9.48 -5.60 3.03
N ILE A 145 -10.52 -4.86 3.41
CA ILE A 145 -10.46 -3.43 3.71
C ILE A 145 -10.91 -3.19 5.15
N ALA A 146 -10.25 -2.26 5.85
CA ALA A 146 -10.56 -1.91 7.25
C ALA A 146 -10.18 -0.44 7.51
N HIS A 147 -11.05 0.50 7.15
CA HIS A 147 -10.73 1.93 7.24
C HIS A 147 -11.96 2.82 7.42
N GLY A 148 -11.78 3.97 8.10
CA GLY A 148 -12.74 5.08 8.20
C GLY A 148 -12.41 6.22 7.23
N GLU A 149 -11.14 6.36 6.86
CA GLU A 149 -10.59 7.38 5.97
C GLU A 149 -9.82 6.70 4.82
N GLY A 150 -10.56 6.20 3.83
CA GLY A 150 -9.98 5.48 2.70
C GLY A 150 -10.40 6.02 1.33
N ALA A 151 -11.19 7.09 1.28
CA ALA A 151 -11.62 7.71 0.03
C ALA A 151 -10.47 8.50 -0.59
N TYR A 152 -9.90 8.00 -1.68
CA TYR A 152 -8.84 8.68 -2.42
C TYR A 152 -9.39 9.89 -3.16
N MET A 153 -8.76 11.05 -2.92
CA MET A 153 -9.11 12.34 -3.52
C MET A 153 -7.85 13.04 -4.04
N ALA A 154 -7.98 13.71 -5.17
CA ALA A 154 -6.95 14.55 -5.76
C ALA A 154 -7.61 15.64 -6.63
N ALA A 155 -6.86 16.66 -7.04
CA ALA A 155 -7.32 17.63 -8.03
C ALA A 155 -7.55 16.95 -9.39
N SER A 156 -8.44 17.48 -10.22
CA SER A 156 -8.77 16.86 -11.51
C SER A 156 -7.55 16.69 -12.40
N GLU A 157 -6.67 17.68 -12.44
CA GLU A 157 -5.44 17.67 -13.23
C GLU A 157 -4.48 16.56 -12.74
N GLU A 158 -4.47 16.28 -11.44
CA GLU A 158 -3.66 15.22 -10.85
C GLU A 158 -4.25 13.84 -11.15
N ILE A 159 -5.59 13.70 -11.13
CA ILE A 159 -6.28 12.47 -11.57
C ILE A 159 -5.97 12.20 -13.05
N ASP A 160 -6.10 13.21 -13.93
CA ASP A 160 -5.82 13.08 -15.35
C ASP A 160 -4.35 12.69 -15.61
N ALA A 161 -3.42 13.23 -14.84
CA ALA A 161 -2.01 12.87 -14.89
C ALA A 161 -1.74 11.43 -14.42
N LEU A 162 -2.42 10.95 -13.38
CA LEU A 162 -2.34 9.57 -12.91
C LEU A 162 -2.85 8.59 -13.97
N GLU A 163 -4.00 8.90 -14.58
CA GLU A 163 -4.62 8.08 -15.62
C GLU A 163 -3.74 8.02 -16.87
N THR A 164 -3.32 9.16 -17.38
CA THR A 164 -2.50 9.25 -18.59
C THR A 164 -1.16 8.54 -18.45
N ALA A 165 -0.54 8.64 -17.27
CA ALA A 165 0.73 7.99 -16.98
C ALA A 165 0.61 6.50 -16.57
N GLY A 166 -0.62 5.95 -16.45
CA GLY A 166 -0.86 4.58 -16.00
C GLY A 166 -0.42 4.33 -14.55
N ARG A 167 -0.50 5.36 -13.69
CA ARG A 167 -0.07 5.29 -12.29
C ARG A 167 -1.15 4.84 -11.32
N VAL A 168 -2.33 4.45 -11.79
CA VAL A 168 -3.32 3.77 -10.96
C VAL A 168 -2.97 2.28 -10.90
N ALA A 169 -2.73 1.76 -9.69
CA ALA A 169 -2.34 0.37 -9.47
C ALA A 169 -3.54 -0.57 -9.35
N PHE A 170 -4.52 -0.15 -8.54
CA PHE A 170 -5.72 -0.94 -8.24
C PHE A 170 -6.95 -0.05 -8.23
N ARG A 171 -8.09 -0.64 -8.66
CA ARG A 171 -9.41 -0.01 -8.54
C ARG A 171 -10.39 -0.93 -7.82
N TYR A 172 -11.28 -0.35 -7.06
CA TYR A 172 -12.47 -1.04 -6.57
C TYR A 172 -13.36 -1.42 -7.75
N CYS A 173 -13.79 -2.67 -7.82
CA CYS A 173 -14.62 -3.17 -8.90
C CYS A 173 -15.66 -4.20 -8.40
N ASP A 174 -16.59 -4.58 -9.26
CA ASP A 174 -17.46 -5.72 -9.03
C ASP A 174 -16.75 -7.05 -9.35
N ALA A 175 -17.44 -8.18 -9.14
CA ALA A 175 -16.87 -9.52 -9.35
C ALA A 175 -16.49 -9.81 -10.82
N SER A 176 -17.00 -9.03 -11.77
CA SER A 176 -16.65 -9.14 -13.20
C SER A 176 -15.52 -8.20 -13.61
N GLY A 177 -15.01 -7.37 -12.68
CA GLY A 177 -14.02 -6.33 -12.94
C GLY A 177 -14.63 -5.02 -13.46
N GLY A 178 -15.96 -4.89 -13.45
CA GLY A 178 -16.68 -3.69 -13.83
C GLY A 178 -16.54 -2.57 -12.79
N LEU A 179 -16.34 -1.34 -13.28
CA LEU A 179 -16.26 -0.16 -12.43
C LEU A 179 -17.64 0.48 -12.32
N ASN A 180 -18.23 0.44 -11.15
CA ASN A 180 -19.52 1.07 -10.87
C ASN A 180 -19.59 1.54 -9.41
N ASP A 181 -20.50 2.48 -9.14
CA ASP A 181 -20.62 3.11 -7.83
C ASP A 181 -20.96 2.14 -6.69
N ALA A 182 -21.68 1.04 -7.00
CA ALA A 182 -22.03 0.04 -6.00
C ALA A 182 -20.78 -0.77 -5.54
N ALA A 183 -19.80 -0.90 -6.42
CA ALA A 183 -18.52 -1.57 -6.12
C ALA A 183 -17.50 -0.65 -5.42
N ASN A 184 -17.76 0.66 -5.39
CA ASN A 184 -16.88 1.63 -4.73
C ASN A 184 -17.28 1.79 -3.25
N PRO A 185 -16.52 1.21 -2.31
CA PRO A 185 -16.95 1.12 -0.92
C PRO A 185 -16.91 2.46 -0.19
N ASN A 186 -16.03 3.35 -0.57
CA ASN A 186 -15.65 4.53 0.23
C ASN A 186 -15.82 5.87 -0.48
N GLY A 187 -16.10 5.87 -1.79
CA GLY A 187 -16.27 7.09 -2.59
C GLY A 187 -14.96 7.62 -3.19
N SER A 188 -13.93 6.79 -3.31
CA SER A 188 -12.69 7.15 -4.00
C SER A 188 -12.96 7.63 -5.43
N LEU A 189 -12.29 8.70 -5.85
CA LEU A 189 -12.34 9.18 -7.23
C LEU A 189 -11.89 8.08 -8.19
N ASN A 190 -12.56 7.95 -9.33
CA ASN A 190 -12.29 6.94 -10.35
C ASN A 190 -12.13 5.51 -9.80
N HIS A 191 -12.79 5.20 -8.67
CA HIS A 191 -12.66 3.90 -7.98
C HIS A 191 -11.23 3.56 -7.54
N ILE A 192 -10.31 4.53 -7.45
CA ILE A 192 -8.90 4.32 -7.13
C ILE A 192 -8.77 3.70 -5.73
N ALA A 193 -8.09 2.55 -5.66
CA ALA A 193 -7.78 1.84 -4.44
C ALA A 193 -6.28 1.88 -4.10
N GLY A 194 -5.42 2.20 -5.09
CA GLY A 194 -3.98 2.34 -4.93
C GLY A 194 -3.33 3.04 -6.11
N VAL A 195 -2.25 3.76 -5.84
CA VAL A 195 -1.51 4.57 -6.82
C VAL A 195 0.00 4.43 -6.69
N TYR A 196 0.71 4.70 -7.79
CA TYR A 196 2.17 4.81 -7.83
C TYR A 196 2.64 6.26 -7.83
N ASN A 197 3.88 6.46 -7.36
CA ASN A 197 4.63 7.67 -7.66
C ASN A 197 5.06 7.71 -9.14
N ALA A 198 5.71 8.80 -9.56
CA ALA A 198 6.18 8.95 -10.95
C ALA A 198 7.27 7.93 -11.34
N GLY A 199 8.05 7.42 -10.39
CA GLY A 199 9.10 6.43 -10.60
C GLY A 199 8.64 4.98 -10.57
N PHE A 200 7.35 4.71 -10.27
CA PHE A 200 6.79 3.36 -10.11
C PHE A 200 7.49 2.50 -9.04
N ASN A 201 8.27 3.10 -8.17
CA ASN A 201 8.98 2.45 -7.07
C ASN A 201 8.35 2.70 -5.70
N VAL A 202 7.33 3.54 -5.61
CA VAL A 202 6.50 3.74 -4.43
C VAL A 202 5.07 3.39 -4.77
N LEU A 203 4.48 2.44 -4.04
CA LEU A 203 3.08 2.05 -4.13
C LEU A 203 2.37 2.32 -2.80
N GLY A 204 1.21 2.97 -2.86
CA GLY A 204 0.25 3.04 -1.76
C GLY A 204 -1.08 2.41 -2.15
N LEU A 205 -1.66 1.61 -1.26
CA LEU A 205 -2.99 1.03 -1.45
C LEU A 205 -3.75 0.93 -0.12
N MET A 206 -5.09 1.16 -0.16
CA MET A 206 -5.93 1.07 1.05
C MET A 206 -6.26 -0.37 1.47
N PRO A 207 -6.48 -1.31 0.53
CA PRO A 207 -6.72 -2.71 0.87
C PRO A 207 -5.47 -3.42 1.41
N HIS A 208 -5.71 -4.55 2.09
CA HIS A 208 -4.71 -5.32 2.83
C HIS A 208 -4.34 -6.64 2.11
N PRO A 209 -3.37 -6.67 1.17
CA PRO A 209 -2.91 -7.90 0.54
C PRO A 209 -2.24 -8.86 1.54
N GLU A 210 -1.61 -8.33 2.61
CA GLU A 210 -0.92 -9.13 3.64
C GLU A 210 -1.85 -10.05 4.42
N ASN A 211 -3.16 -9.80 4.41
CA ASN A 211 -4.14 -10.68 5.04
C ASN A 211 -4.57 -11.85 4.15
N LEU A 212 -4.23 -11.85 2.86
CA LEU A 212 -4.63 -12.84 1.85
C LEU A 212 -3.42 -13.58 1.28
N ILE A 213 -2.59 -14.13 2.14
CA ILE A 213 -1.37 -14.86 1.76
C ILE A 213 -1.46 -16.37 2.04
N ASP A 214 -2.50 -16.81 2.76
CA ASP A 214 -2.70 -18.18 3.16
C ASP A 214 -4.19 -18.55 3.06
N ALA A 215 -4.48 -19.70 2.46
CA ALA A 215 -5.85 -20.21 2.32
C ALA A 215 -6.55 -20.39 3.67
N LEU A 216 -5.82 -20.69 4.76
CA LEU A 216 -6.37 -20.85 6.11
C LEU A 216 -6.81 -19.50 6.72
N THR A 217 -6.27 -18.37 6.24
CA THR A 217 -6.58 -17.02 6.76
C THR A 217 -7.50 -16.21 5.86
N GLY A 218 -8.06 -16.82 4.81
CA GLY A 218 -9.09 -16.18 4.00
C GLY A 218 -8.81 -16.14 2.49
N GLY A 219 -7.64 -16.57 2.04
CA GLY A 219 -7.31 -16.63 0.62
C GLY A 219 -5.83 -16.35 0.31
N VAL A 220 -5.51 -16.39 -0.97
CA VAL A 220 -4.12 -16.26 -1.45
C VAL A 220 -3.94 -15.14 -2.48
N ASP A 221 -4.93 -14.31 -2.68
CA ASP A 221 -4.94 -13.26 -3.71
C ASP A 221 -3.87 -12.19 -3.47
N GLY A 222 -3.41 -12.01 -2.23
CA GLY A 222 -2.32 -11.09 -1.89
C GLY A 222 -0.92 -11.65 -2.11
N ARG A 223 -0.78 -12.98 -2.15
CA ARG A 223 0.52 -13.66 -2.27
C ARG A 223 1.34 -13.22 -3.49
N PRO A 224 0.77 -13.07 -4.71
CA PRO A 224 1.53 -12.68 -5.89
C PRO A 224 2.20 -11.30 -5.77
N MET A 225 1.67 -10.38 -4.96
CA MET A 225 2.33 -9.08 -4.70
C MET A 225 3.66 -9.29 -4.00
N PHE A 226 3.70 -10.05 -2.93
CA PHE A 226 4.91 -10.27 -2.13
C PHE A 226 5.93 -11.16 -2.86
N GLU A 227 5.47 -12.18 -3.58
CA GLU A 227 6.33 -13.03 -4.42
C GLU A 227 6.94 -12.23 -5.58
N GLY A 228 6.16 -11.33 -6.21
CA GLY A 228 6.62 -10.42 -7.25
C GLY A 228 7.73 -9.48 -6.77
N LEU A 229 7.66 -8.99 -5.54
CA LEU A 229 8.70 -8.14 -4.94
C LEU A 229 10.05 -8.86 -4.81
N ASN A 230 10.05 -10.19 -4.64
CA ASN A 230 11.27 -11.00 -4.51
C ASN A 230 11.80 -11.50 -5.86
N ALA A 231 11.03 -11.44 -6.94
CA ALA A 231 11.49 -11.81 -8.26
C ALA A 231 12.57 -10.82 -8.75
N ALA A 232 13.68 -11.34 -9.23
CA ALA A 232 14.84 -10.58 -9.71
C ALA A 232 14.52 -9.80 -11.01
#